data_929615f5b09d3fc69b1796a40e020549
#
_entry.id   929615f5b09d3fc69b1796a40e020549
#
_cell.length_a   1.000
_cell.length_b   1.000
_cell.length_c   1.000
_cell.angle_alpha   90.00
_cell.angle_beta   90.00
_cell.angle_gamma   90.00
#
_symmetry.space_group_name_H-M   'P 1'
#
loop_
_entity.id
_entity.type
_entity.pdbx_description
1 polymer ?
#
loop_
_entity_poly.entity_id
_entity_poly.type
_entity_poly.pdbx_seq_one_letter_code
_entity_poly.pdbx_strand_id
1 'polypeptide(L)'
;DFLKDRAYPVIREAVRFYLGYLTEYDGYLVTCPSTSPENCFLDRKGEKHSVTFASTMDISILKELFATYLQICKILKVDVLEKETEFALKKLPPFKIGHDGQLQEWYRDYRETDIHHRHVSHLYGLYPGNVIKETDQELKKACEISLNRRGSQGTGWCMVWKASLWARLKNG
;
A
#
# COMPACT_ATOMS: atom_id res chain seq x y z
N ASP A 1 30.41 -1.37 -2.36
CA ASP A 1 29.39 -0.51 -1.74
C ASP A 1 28.02 -1.20 -1.79
N PHE A 2 27.41 -1.42 -0.61
CA PHE A 2 26.13 -2.14 -0.49
C PHE A 2 25.03 -1.54 -1.40
N LEU A 3 24.90 -0.21 -1.38
CA LEU A 3 23.87 0.46 -2.18
C LEU A 3 24.04 0.18 -3.68
N LYS A 4 25.25 0.35 -4.19
CA LYS A 4 25.58 0.19 -5.62
C LYS A 4 25.56 -1.28 -6.06
N ASP A 5 26.17 -2.15 -5.25
CA ASP A 5 26.52 -3.50 -5.69
C ASP A 5 25.44 -4.54 -5.31
N ARG A 6 24.56 -4.21 -4.33
CA ARG A 6 23.53 -5.11 -3.82
C ARG A 6 22.11 -4.55 -3.94
N ALA A 7 21.83 -3.38 -3.36
CA ALA A 7 20.48 -2.85 -3.29
C ALA A 7 19.97 -2.36 -4.65
N TYR A 8 20.77 -1.55 -5.35
CA TYR A 8 20.38 -0.95 -6.62
C TYR A 8 19.98 -1.99 -7.69
N PRO A 9 20.75 -3.05 -7.96
CA PRO A 9 20.36 -4.04 -8.96
C PRO A 9 19.01 -4.70 -8.66
N VAL A 10 18.75 -5.05 -7.41
CA VAL A 10 17.50 -5.71 -6.99
C VAL A 10 16.32 -4.75 -7.12
N ILE A 11 16.45 -3.52 -6.60
CA ILE A 11 15.40 -2.51 -6.65
C ILE A 11 15.10 -2.09 -8.09
N ARG A 12 16.12 -1.95 -8.94
CA ARG A 12 15.95 -1.65 -10.36
C ARG A 12 15.13 -2.71 -11.10
N GLU A 13 15.42 -4.00 -10.86
CA GLU A 13 14.66 -5.08 -11.51
C GLU A 13 13.21 -5.15 -10.99
N ALA A 14 12.97 -4.88 -9.71
CA ALA A 14 11.63 -4.73 -9.18
C ALA A 14 10.87 -3.55 -9.84
N VAL A 15 11.52 -2.40 -9.99
CA VAL A 15 10.94 -1.26 -10.72
C VAL A 15 10.63 -1.63 -12.17
N ARG A 16 11.58 -2.26 -12.89
CA ARG A 16 11.37 -2.71 -14.27
C ARG A 16 10.17 -3.64 -14.40
N PHE A 17 10.04 -4.60 -13.49
CA PHE A 17 8.90 -5.51 -13.45
C PHE A 17 7.58 -4.74 -13.31
N TYR A 18 7.49 -3.85 -12.34
CA TYR A 18 6.24 -3.13 -12.09
C TYR A 18 5.91 -2.10 -13.18
N LEU A 19 6.89 -1.45 -13.80
CA LEU A 19 6.64 -0.60 -14.95
C LEU A 19 5.99 -1.38 -16.12
N GLY A 20 6.34 -2.65 -16.30
CA GLY A 20 5.70 -3.54 -17.28
C GLY A 20 4.39 -4.16 -16.80
N TYR A 21 4.15 -4.24 -15.49
CA TYR A 21 2.95 -4.84 -14.90
C TYR A 21 1.79 -3.86 -14.76
N LEU A 22 2.09 -2.57 -14.57
CA LEU A 22 1.08 -1.53 -14.41
C LEU A 22 0.25 -1.37 -15.68
N THR A 23 -1.06 -1.24 -15.50
CA THR A 23 -2.02 -0.96 -16.59
C THR A 23 -2.80 0.33 -16.30
N GLU A 24 -3.28 0.98 -17.33
CA GLU A 24 -4.05 2.21 -17.17
C GLU A 24 -5.52 1.91 -16.84
N TYR A 25 -6.02 2.58 -15.81
CA TYR A 25 -7.43 2.55 -15.42
C TYR A 25 -7.82 3.89 -14.79
N ASP A 26 -8.87 4.51 -15.30
CA ASP A 26 -9.46 5.76 -14.77
C ASP A 26 -8.42 6.90 -14.63
N GLY A 27 -7.48 6.99 -15.59
CA GLY A 27 -6.42 7.99 -15.60
C GLY A 27 -5.24 7.71 -14.67
N TYR A 28 -5.25 6.58 -13.95
CA TYR A 28 -4.18 6.11 -13.07
C TYR A 28 -3.49 4.88 -13.64
N LEU A 29 -2.27 4.63 -13.16
CA LEU A 29 -1.56 3.36 -13.34
C LEU A 29 -1.84 2.44 -12.15
N VAL A 30 -2.38 1.27 -12.40
CA VAL A 30 -2.85 0.33 -11.37
C VAL A 30 -2.26 -1.06 -11.54
N THR A 31 -2.13 -1.80 -10.45
CA THR A 31 -1.84 -3.24 -10.48
C THR A 31 -3.11 -4.01 -10.84
N CYS A 32 -3.02 -4.92 -11.82
CA CYS A 32 -4.13 -5.80 -12.20
C CYS A 32 -3.59 -7.11 -12.78
N PRO A 33 -3.90 -8.29 -12.17
CA PRO A 33 -4.68 -8.49 -10.94
C PRO A 33 -4.01 -7.97 -9.67
N SER A 34 -4.78 -7.80 -8.59
CA SER A 34 -4.30 -7.37 -7.27
C SER A 34 -5.12 -8.01 -6.16
N THR A 35 -4.51 -8.25 -5.03
CA THR A 35 -5.18 -8.78 -3.82
C THR A 35 -4.79 -7.94 -2.60
N SER A 36 -5.64 -7.90 -1.58
CA SER A 36 -5.22 -7.50 -0.24
C SER A 36 -5.06 -8.75 0.61
N PRO A 37 -3.83 -9.21 0.84
CA PRO A 37 -3.61 -10.47 1.58
C PRO A 37 -4.10 -10.37 3.02
N GLU A 38 -4.88 -11.32 3.51
CA GLU A 38 -5.59 -12.38 2.80
C GLU A 38 -7.10 -12.16 2.89
N ASN A 39 -7.53 -10.88 2.98
CA ASN A 39 -8.94 -10.53 3.16
C ASN A 39 -9.73 -10.66 1.85
N CYS A 40 -11.04 -10.81 1.99
CA CYS A 40 -11.98 -10.88 0.89
C CYS A 40 -13.05 -9.80 1.04
N PHE A 41 -13.69 -9.48 -0.08
CA PHE A 41 -14.77 -8.51 -0.14
C PHE A 41 -16.02 -9.10 -0.79
N LEU A 42 -17.14 -8.44 -0.57
CA LEU A 42 -18.40 -8.74 -1.25
C LEU A 42 -18.60 -7.77 -2.41
N ASP A 43 -18.97 -8.29 -3.56
CA ASP A 43 -19.40 -7.47 -4.68
C ASP A 43 -20.85 -6.95 -4.48
N ARG A 44 -21.36 -6.23 -5.50
CA ARG A 44 -22.73 -5.68 -5.45
C ARG A 44 -23.83 -6.74 -5.41
N LYS A 45 -23.51 -7.98 -5.78
CA LYS A 45 -24.44 -9.12 -5.73
C LYS A 45 -24.32 -9.89 -4.41
N GLY A 46 -23.37 -9.54 -3.55
CA GLY A 46 -23.06 -10.24 -2.31
C GLY A 46 -22.15 -11.46 -2.52
N GLU A 47 -21.55 -11.61 -3.68
CA GLU A 47 -20.60 -12.70 -3.96
C GLU A 47 -19.21 -12.36 -3.39
N LYS A 48 -18.54 -13.39 -2.84
CA LYS A 48 -17.23 -13.23 -2.20
C LYS A 48 -16.11 -13.31 -3.22
N HIS A 49 -15.21 -12.31 -3.16
CA HIS A 49 -14.02 -12.23 -4.02
C HIS A 49 -12.77 -11.88 -3.22
N SER A 50 -11.59 -12.29 -3.72
CA SER A 50 -10.28 -11.93 -3.17
C SER A 50 -9.38 -11.21 -4.18
N VAL A 51 -9.72 -11.28 -5.46
CA VAL A 51 -8.93 -10.70 -6.56
C VAL A 51 -9.66 -9.49 -7.13
N THR A 52 -8.94 -8.39 -7.29
CA THR A 52 -9.41 -7.14 -7.88
C THR A 52 -8.25 -6.42 -8.58
N PHE A 53 -8.18 -5.11 -8.49
CA PHE A 53 -7.09 -4.27 -8.97
C PHE A 53 -6.74 -3.20 -7.92
N ALA A 54 -5.51 -2.68 -7.96
CA ALA A 54 -5.05 -1.56 -7.15
C ALA A 54 -5.41 -1.68 -5.66
N SER A 55 -5.07 -2.80 -5.01
CA SER A 55 -5.19 -2.86 -3.54
C SER A 55 -4.34 -1.78 -2.90
N THR A 56 -4.80 -1.24 -1.78
CA THR A 56 -4.07 -0.19 -1.06
C THR A 56 -2.67 -0.64 -0.62
N MET A 57 -2.49 -1.93 -0.35
CA MET A 57 -1.18 -2.51 -0.06
C MET A 57 -0.25 -2.39 -1.26
N ASP A 58 -0.68 -2.83 -2.46
CA ASP A 58 0.14 -2.74 -3.68
C ASP A 58 0.53 -1.30 -3.97
N ILE A 59 -0.43 -0.39 -3.91
CA ILE A 59 -0.19 1.04 -4.16
C ILE A 59 0.79 1.62 -3.14
N SER A 60 0.70 1.21 -1.87
CA SER A 60 1.64 1.64 -0.82
C SER A 60 3.06 1.16 -1.10
N ILE A 61 3.22 -0.11 -1.45
CA ILE A 61 4.52 -0.71 -1.79
C ILE A 61 5.11 -0.03 -3.03
N LEU A 62 4.30 0.23 -4.06
CA LEU A 62 4.77 0.88 -5.28
C LEU A 62 5.20 2.33 -5.05
N LYS A 63 4.44 3.09 -4.26
CA LYS A 63 4.84 4.46 -3.89
C LYS A 63 6.19 4.48 -3.17
N GLU A 64 6.42 3.55 -2.26
CA GLU A 64 7.69 3.41 -1.54
C GLU A 64 8.82 2.96 -2.47
N LEU A 65 8.58 1.91 -3.27
CA LEU A 65 9.56 1.36 -4.21
C LEU A 65 10.04 2.42 -5.21
N PHE A 66 9.11 3.11 -5.84
CA PHE A 66 9.44 4.12 -6.85
C PHE A 66 10.14 5.33 -6.23
N ALA A 67 9.67 5.82 -5.08
CA ALA A 67 10.33 6.91 -4.37
C ALA A 67 11.75 6.55 -3.93
N THR A 68 11.94 5.34 -3.41
CA THR A 68 13.25 4.81 -3.02
C THR A 68 14.19 4.69 -4.22
N TYR A 69 13.69 4.15 -5.34
CA TYR A 69 14.47 4.05 -6.57
C TYR A 69 14.97 5.40 -7.07
N LEU A 70 14.08 6.40 -7.11
CA LEU A 70 14.44 7.76 -7.52
C LEU A 70 15.49 8.41 -6.60
N GLN A 71 15.44 8.11 -5.30
CA GLN A 71 16.49 8.54 -4.37
C GLN A 71 17.83 7.85 -4.66
N ILE A 72 17.81 6.56 -4.94
CA ILE A 72 19.02 5.80 -5.32
C ILE A 72 19.62 6.35 -6.60
N CYS A 73 18.79 6.66 -7.63
CA CYS A 73 19.26 7.27 -8.87
C CYS A 73 20.02 8.58 -8.60
N LYS A 74 19.49 9.44 -7.75
CA LYS A 74 20.16 10.70 -7.35
C LYS A 74 21.49 10.46 -6.64
N ILE A 75 21.54 9.53 -5.69
CA ILE A 75 22.75 9.22 -4.93
C ILE A 75 23.85 8.63 -5.84
N LEU A 76 23.49 7.67 -6.68
CA LEU A 76 24.42 6.98 -7.56
C LEU A 76 24.71 7.73 -8.87
N LYS A 77 23.96 8.80 -9.15
CA LYS A 77 24.01 9.60 -10.39
C LYS A 77 23.78 8.70 -11.63
N VAL A 78 22.74 7.90 -11.60
CA VAL A 78 22.26 7.05 -12.69
C VAL A 78 20.85 7.47 -13.11
N ASP A 79 20.49 7.33 -14.37
CA ASP A 79 19.22 7.81 -14.95
C ASP A 79 18.39 6.69 -15.61
N VAL A 80 18.81 5.44 -15.47
CA VAL A 80 18.10 4.29 -16.05
C VAL A 80 16.71 4.16 -15.42
N LEU A 81 15.65 4.17 -16.25
CA LEU A 81 14.24 4.12 -15.83
C LEU A 81 13.77 5.28 -14.93
N GLU A 82 14.58 6.34 -14.76
CA GLU A 82 14.25 7.44 -13.85
C GLU A 82 12.97 8.17 -14.31
N LYS A 83 12.89 8.53 -15.58
CA LYS A 83 11.75 9.28 -16.15
C LYS A 83 10.46 8.47 -16.14
N GLU A 84 10.54 7.19 -16.50
CA GLU A 84 9.41 6.26 -16.48
C GLU A 84 8.91 6.05 -15.05
N THR A 85 9.82 5.94 -14.09
CA THR A 85 9.49 5.78 -12.67
C THR A 85 8.85 7.05 -12.10
N GLU A 86 9.36 8.24 -12.44
CA GLU A 86 8.74 9.51 -12.03
C GLU A 86 7.32 9.66 -12.59
N PHE A 87 7.14 9.32 -13.86
CA PHE A 87 5.83 9.33 -14.50
C PHE A 87 4.87 8.36 -13.80
N ALA A 88 5.30 7.11 -13.61
CA ALA A 88 4.50 6.08 -12.96
C ALA A 88 4.12 6.47 -11.52
N LEU A 89 5.07 6.98 -10.73
CA LEU A 89 4.80 7.42 -9.36
C LEU A 89 3.72 8.51 -9.29
N LYS A 90 3.75 9.48 -10.19
CA LYS A 90 2.74 10.55 -10.28
C LYS A 90 1.37 10.03 -10.73
N LYS A 91 1.34 8.92 -11.45
CA LYS A 91 0.12 8.28 -11.97
C LYS A 91 -0.44 7.20 -11.06
N LEU A 92 0.22 6.82 -9.96
CA LEU A 92 -0.38 5.92 -8.98
C LEU A 92 -1.60 6.58 -8.31
N PRO A 93 -2.69 5.82 -8.04
CA PRO A 93 -3.88 6.39 -7.43
C PRO A 93 -3.60 6.92 -6.02
N PRO A 94 -4.34 7.94 -5.58
CA PRO A 94 -4.30 8.39 -4.20
C PRO A 94 -4.89 7.34 -3.25
N PHE A 95 -4.54 7.41 -1.98
CA PHE A 95 -5.25 6.69 -0.93
C PHE A 95 -6.66 7.25 -0.80
N LYS A 96 -7.62 6.38 -0.50
CA LYS A 96 -9.03 6.75 -0.38
C LYS A 96 -9.55 6.42 1.02
N ILE A 97 -10.48 7.25 1.49
CA ILE A 97 -11.20 7.03 2.73
C ILE A 97 -12.58 6.47 2.38
N GLY A 98 -12.97 5.39 3.01
CA GLY A 98 -14.23 4.70 2.76
C GLY A 98 -15.41 5.34 3.50
N HIS A 99 -16.61 4.80 3.28
CA HIS A 99 -17.87 5.32 3.81
C HIS A 99 -17.95 5.31 5.35
N ASP A 100 -17.22 4.40 6.02
CA ASP A 100 -17.13 4.34 7.48
C ASP A 100 -15.97 5.20 8.03
N GLY A 101 -15.27 5.95 7.18
CA GLY A 101 -14.11 6.75 7.55
C GLY A 101 -12.79 5.96 7.62
N GLN A 102 -12.80 4.68 7.33
CA GLN A 102 -11.62 3.81 7.30
C GLN A 102 -10.74 4.07 6.06
N LEU A 103 -9.46 3.74 6.12
CA LEU A 103 -8.62 3.64 4.93
C LEU A 103 -9.15 2.50 4.05
N GLN A 104 -9.52 2.79 2.80
CA GLN A 104 -10.01 1.76 1.89
C GLN A 104 -8.94 0.68 1.67
N GLU A 105 -9.33 -0.57 1.76
CA GLU A 105 -8.44 -1.71 1.53
C GLU A 105 -8.27 -2.01 0.02
N TRP A 106 -9.27 -1.68 -0.78
CA TRP A 106 -9.29 -1.85 -2.23
C TRP A 106 -9.58 -0.55 -2.96
N TYR A 107 -9.36 -0.51 -4.26
CA TYR A 107 -9.62 0.69 -5.08
C TYR A 107 -11.06 1.18 -5.00
N ARG A 108 -12.01 0.26 -4.90
CA ARG A 108 -13.43 0.55 -4.64
C ARG A 108 -13.74 0.31 -3.17
N ASP A 109 -14.72 1.05 -2.65
CA ASP A 109 -15.19 0.90 -1.27
C ASP A 109 -16.09 -0.32 -1.17
N TYR A 110 -15.47 -1.50 -1.13
CA TYR A 110 -16.16 -2.78 -0.98
C TYR A 110 -16.43 -3.08 0.49
N ARG A 111 -17.51 -3.83 0.73
CA ARG A 111 -17.78 -4.41 2.05
C ARG A 111 -16.85 -5.59 2.30
N GLU A 112 -16.16 -5.58 3.43
CA GLU A 112 -15.30 -6.68 3.87
C GLU A 112 -16.13 -7.90 4.24
N THR A 113 -15.61 -9.12 3.94
CA THR A 113 -16.25 -10.37 4.41
C THR A 113 -15.97 -10.66 5.86
N ASP A 114 -14.83 -10.19 6.38
CA ASP A 114 -14.40 -10.33 7.77
C ASP A 114 -13.79 -9.01 8.26
N ILE A 115 -14.58 -8.24 9.00
CA ILE A 115 -14.15 -6.95 9.56
C ILE A 115 -13.05 -7.11 10.61
N HIS A 116 -12.97 -8.27 11.27
CA HIS A 116 -11.96 -8.58 12.29
C HIS A 116 -10.80 -9.41 11.74
N HIS A 117 -10.64 -9.44 10.42
CA HIS A 117 -9.59 -10.19 9.78
C HIS A 117 -8.22 -9.92 10.41
N ARG A 118 -7.42 -10.99 10.61
CA ARG A 118 -6.10 -10.90 11.27
C ARG A 118 -5.08 -10.05 10.50
N HIS A 119 -5.23 -9.90 9.17
CA HIS A 119 -4.35 -9.04 8.37
C HIS A 119 -4.84 -7.60 8.33
N VAL A 120 -3.88 -6.68 8.34
CA VAL A 120 -4.06 -5.24 8.20
C VAL A 120 -3.22 -4.70 7.03
N SER A 121 -3.21 -5.45 5.93
CA SER A 121 -2.31 -5.25 4.79
C SER A 121 -2.42 -3.85 4.17
N HIS A 122 -3.63 -3.26 4.13
CA HIS A 122 -3.86 -1.91 3.65
C HIS A 122 -3.17 -0.83 4.51
N LEU A 123 -2.80 -1.15 5.75
CA LEU A 123 -2.06 -0.24 6.63
C LEU A 123 -0.53 -0.32 6.46
N TYR A 124 -0.04 -1.11 5.50
CA TYR A 124 1.39 -1.16 5.15
C TYR A 124 1.99 0.24 4.94
N GLY A 125 1.26 1.12 4.28
CA GLY A 125 1.72 2.48 3.99
C GLY A 125 1.97 3.35 5.22
N LEU A 126 1.38 3.00 6.38
CA LEU A 126 1.65 3.62 7.68
C LEU A 126 2.86 2.95 8.36
N TYR A 127 2.87 1.59 8.42
CA TYR A 127 3.95 0.78 8.97
C TYR A 127 3.85 -0.68 8.45
N PRO A 128 4.96 -1.32 8.02
CA PRO A 128 6.37 -0.88 8.08
C PRO A 128 6.76 0.19 7.07
N GLY A 129 5.96 0.43 6.02
CA GLY A 129 6.17 1.53 5.10
C GLY A 129 6.09 2.90 5.78
N ASN A 130 6.37 3.93 5.00
CA ASN A 130 6.32 5.32 5.46
C ASN A 130 5.82 6.25 4.35
N VAL A 131 4.81 5.81 3.60
CA VAL A 131 4.18 6.62 2.55
C VAL A 131 3.02 7.46 3.06
N ILE A 132 2.36 7.04 4.15
CA ILE A 132 1.43 7.86 4.93
C ILE A 132 2.26 8.61 5.96
N LYS A 133 2.40 9.93 5.76
CA LYS A 133 3.28 10.77 6.56
C LYS A 133 2.63 11.28 7.83
N GLU A 134 3.46 11.75 8.75
CA GLU A 134 3.00 12.42 10.00
C GLU A 134 2.07 13.60 9.72
N THR A 135 2.26 14.28 8.60
CA THR A 135 1.46 15.43 8.16
C THR A 135 0.09 15.06 7.60
N ASP A 136 -0.12 13.80 7.22
CA ASP A 136 -1.35 13.34 6.56
C ASP A 136 -2.43 12.99 7.60
N GLN A 137 -2.92 14.01 8.31
CA GLN A 137 -3.83 13.84 9.48
C GLN A 137 -5.11 13.08 9.13
N GLU A 138 -5.72 13.34 7.97
CA GLU A 138 -6.92 12.63 7.52
C GLU A 138 -6.66 11.14 7.28
N LEU A 139 -5.56 10.80 6.59
CA LEU A 139 -5.19 9.41 6.37
C LEU A 139 -4.79 8.70 7.66
N LYS A 140 -4.12 9.40 8.59
CA LYS A 140 -3.82 8.85 9.93
C LYS A 140 -5.10 8.53 10.69
N LYS A 141 -6.08 9.44 10.64
CA LYS A 141 -7.39 9.20 11.26
C LYS A 141 -8.11 8.01 10.62
N ALA A 142 -8.05 7.89 9.29
CA ALA A 142 -8.61 6.74 8.59
C ALA A 142 -7.91 5.42 8.96
N CYS A 143 -6.59 5.42 9.16
CA CYS A 143 -5.83 4.28 9.66
C CYS A 143 -6.25 3.89 11.10
N GLU A 144 -6.43 4.87 11.98
CA GLU A 144 -6.95 4.67 13.34
C GLU A 144 -8.33 4.00 13.33
N ILE A 145 -9.24 4.49 12.49
CA ILE A 145 -10.57 3.90 12.30
C ILE A 145 -10.45 2.45 11.79
N SER A 146 -9.58 2.20 10.81
CA SER A 146 -9.32 0.85 10.31
C SER A 146 -8.84 -0.09 11.42
N LEU A 147 -7.91 0.35 12.28
CA LEU A 147 -7.42 -0.44 13.40
C LEU A 147 -8.52 -0.73 14.44
N ASN A 148 -9.32 0.27 14.79
CA ASN A 148 -10.45 0.09 15.71
C ASN A 148 -11.47 -0.92 15.15
N ARG A 149 -11.76 -0.87 13.85
CA ARG A 149 -12.65 -1.82 13.16
C ARG A 149 -12.09 -3.25 13.19
N ARG A 150 -10.78 -3.43 12.97
CA ARG A 150 -10.10 -4.73 13.08
C ARG A 150 -10.10 -5.28 14.51
N GLY A 151 -10.24 -4.42 15.51
CA GLY A 151 -10.25 -4.79 16.92
C GLY A 151 -8.88 -5.25 17.46
N SER A 152 -8.86 -5.57 18.74
CA SER A 152 -7.63 -5.94 19.46
C SER A 152 -7.32 -7.45 19.44
N GLN A 153 -8.19 -8.27 18.88
CA GLN A 153 -7.99 -9.72 18.82
C GLN A 153 -7.15 -10.13 17.59
N GLY A 154 -6.52 -11.31 17.65
CA GLY A 154 -5.78 -11.88 16.55
C GLY A 154 -4.67 -12.83 16.97
N THR A 155 -3.91 -13.30 15.98
CA THR A 155 -2.70 -14.10 16.21
C THR A 155 -1.56 -13.25 16.77
N GLY A 156 -0.55 -13.87 17.40
CA GLY A 156 0.54 -13.15 18.03
C GLY A 156 1.23 -12.13 17.13
N TRP A 157 1.58 -12.51 15.89
CA TRP A 157 2.21 -11.61 14.93
C TRP A 157 1.29 -10.45 14.51
N CYS A 158 -0.01 -10.70 14.37
CA CYS A 158 -1.00 -9.68 14.06
C CYS A 158 -1.10 -8.65 15.19
N MET A 159 -1.10 -9.11 16.44
CA MET A 159 -1.12 -8.24 17.63
C MET A 159 0.12 -7.34 17.67
N VAL A 160 1.31 -7.91 17.41
CA VAL A 160 2.57 -7.15 17.36
C VAL A 160 2.54 -6.10 16.24
N TRP A 161 2.01 -6.46 15.06
CA TRP A 161 1.88 -5.49 13.96
C TRP A 161 0.89 -4.37 14.32
N LYS A 162 -0.27 -4.70 14.90
CA LYS A 162 -1.24 -3.70 15.37
C LYS A 162 -0.62 -2.77 16.43
N ALA A 163 0.15 -3.32 17.39
CA ALA A 163 0.87 -2.51 18.38
C ALA A 163 1.86 -1.53 17.72
N SER A 164 2.61 -1.99 16.72
CA SER A 164 3.53 -1.14 15.95
C SER A 164 2.80 -0.02 15.19
N LEU A 165 1.61 -0.32 14.63
CA LEU A 165 0.76 0.67 13.96
C LEU A 165 0.23 1.72 14.95
N TRP A 166 -0.23 1.29 16.13
CA TRP A 166 -0.66 2.21 17.19
C TRP A 166 0.48 3.12 17.67
N ALA A 167 1.68 2.56 17.86
CA ALA A 167 2.85 3.35 18.20
C ALA A 167 3.19 4.39 17.10
N ARG A 168 3.05 4.02 15.82
CA ARG A 168 3.22 4.96 14.70
C ARG A 168 2.18 6.08 14.70
N LEU A 169 0.96 5.80 15.14
CA LEU A 169 -0.09 6.81 15.33
C LEU A 169 0.10 7.67 16.59
N LYS A 170 1.10 7.34 17.43
CA LYS A 170 1.35 7.97 18.74
C LYS A 170 0.18 7.82 19.70
N ASN A 171 -0.53 6.70 19.60
CA ASN A 171 -1.64 6.34 20.45
C ASN A 171 -1.23 5.08 21.23
N GLY A 172 -1.08 5.21 22.53
CA GLY A 172 -0.67 4.15 23.45
C GLY A 172 -1.69 3.90 24.53
#